data_44f64fc5454d46614300307a2259b7ea
#
_entry.id   44f64fc5454d46614300307a2259b7ea
#
_cell.length_a   1.000
_cell.length_b   1.000
_cell.length_c   1.000
_cell.angle_alpha   90.00
_cell.angle_beta   90.00
_cell.angle_gamma   90.00
#
_symmetry.space_group_name_H-M   'P 1'
#
loop_
_entity.id
_entity.type
_entity.pdbx_description
1 polymer ?
#
loop_
_entity_poly.entity_id
_entity_poly.type
_entity_poly.pdbx_seq_one_letter_code
_entity_poly.pdbx_strand_id
1 'polypeptide(L)'
;MAELTPQDMAAKLLATGFERSGPSAATLSDPIADTPMVVTLDQLRPYDHDPRVTRNPAYAEIKASIRERGLDAPPAITRRPGEAHYIIRNGGNTRLAILRELWSETKEERFFRIACLFRPWPARGEIVALTGHLAENELRGGLTFIERALGIEKAREFYEQESGQALSQSELARRLTADGYPVPQSHISRMNDAVRYLLPAIPTLLYGGLGRHQVDRLAVLRKACERTWERRALGRTVAVDFATLFQDVLTQFDTQPDDFSPQRVQDELVGQMAELLEADYDTLALEINDSESRQRALTSEPAAPTPAAAPVVPAAP
;
A
#
# COMPACT_ATOMS: atom_id res chain seq x y z
N MET A 1 -69.47 31.47 -17.91
CA MET A 1 -68.19 30.85 -17.35
C MET A 1 -68.34 30.86 -15.84
N ALA A 2 -68.43 29.70 -15.21
CA ALA A 2 -68.55 29.62 -13.77
C ALA A 2 -67.21 29.91 -13.11
N GLU A 3 -67.16 30.95 -12.28
CA GLU A 3 -65.99 31.26 -11.47
C GLU A 3 -65.79 30.15 -10.40
N LEU A 4 -64.64 29.48 -10.43
CA LEU A 4 -64.29 28.51 -9.40
C LEU A 4 -64.03 29.21 -8.08
N THR A 5 -64.70 28.78 -7.03
CA THR A 5 -64.48 29.33 -5.70
C THR A 5 -63.13 28.99 -5.15
N PRO A 6 -62.54 29.77 -4.22
CA PRO A 6 -61.24 29.45 -3.60
C PRO A 6 -61.19 28.07 -2.94
N GLN A 7 -62.34 27.57 -2.48
CA GLN A 7 -62.45 26.20 -1.91
C GLN A 7 -62.42 25.12 -2.98
N ASP A 8 -62.94 25.35 -4.18
CA ASP A 8 -62.89 24.41 -5.30
C ASP A 8 -61.45 24.38 -5.89
N MET A 9 -60.73 25.49 -5.88
CA MET A 9 -59.32 25.53 -6.25
C MET A 9 -58.43 24.78 -5.24
N ALA A 10 -58.68 24.98 -3.94
CA ALA A 10 -57.93 24.22 -2.90
C ALA A 10 -58.23 22.73 -2.96
N ALA A 11 -59.47 22.32 -3.19
CA ALA A 11 -59.86 20.92 -3.35
C ALA A 11 -59.24 20.30 -4.61
N LYS A 12 -59.14 21.05 -5.72
CA LYS A 12 -58.49 20.62 -6.95
C LYS A 12 -56.98 20.51 -6.80
N LEU A 13 -56.31 21.40 -6.04
CA LEU A 13 -54.88 21.33 -5.70
C LEU A 13 -54.56 20.19 -4.77
N LEU A 14 -55.48 19.82 -3.86
CA LEU A 14 -55.36 18.67 -2.97
C LEU A 14 -55.68 17.34 -3.66
N ALA A 15 -56.61 17.34 -4.64
CA ALA A 15 -56.98 16.14 -5.41
C ALA A 15 -55.98 15.79 -6.52
N THR A 16 -55.26 16.76 -7.07
CA THR A 16 -54.04 16.50 -7.82
C THR A 16 -52.95 16.18 -6.81
N GLY A 17 -52.98 14.97 -6.26
CA GLY A 17 -51.82 14.45 -5.58
C GLY A 17 -50.62 14.73 -6.49
N PHE A 18 -49.58 15.36 -5.94
CA PHE A 18 -48.29 15.42 -6.59
C PHE A 18 -47.86 13.97 -6.86
N GLU A 19 -48.31 13.41 -7.98
CA GLU A 19 -47.68 12.21 -8.51
C GLU A 19 -46.24 12.60 -8.72
N ARG A 20 -45.38 12.03 -7.87
CA ARG A 20 -43.92 12.11 -8.05
C ARG A 20 -43.59 11.38 -9.32
N SER A 21 -43.79 12.02 -10.47
CA SER A 21 -43.33 11.56 -11.78
C SER A 21 -41.86 11.87 -12.04
N GLY A 22 -41.12 12.10 -10.97
CA GLY A 22 -39.64 12.14 -11.07
C GLY A 22 -39.05 10.73 -11.12
N PRO A 23 -37.92 10.56 -11.74
CA PRO A 23 -37.19 9.28 -11.72
C PRO A 23 -37.07 8.81 -10.26
N SER A 24 -37.28 7.52 -10.00
CA SER A 24 -37.08 6.94 -8.67
C SER A 24 -35.69 7.30 -8.15
N ALA A 25 -35.50 7.45 -6.83
CA ALA A 25 -34.21 7.78 -6.24
C ALA A 25 -33.09 6.79 -6.67
N ALA A 26 -33.47 5.58 -7.13
CA ALA A 26 -32.55 4.59 -7.69
C ALA A 26 -32.04 4.94 -9.10
N THR A 27 -32.64 5.88 -9.79
CA THR A 27 -32.26 6.32 -11.15
C THR A 27 -31.57 7.69 -11.17
N LEU A 28 -31.33 8.30 -10.00
CA LEU A 28 -30.53 9.52 -9.92
C LEU A 28 -29.08 9.17 -10.27
N SER A 29 -28.58 9.80 -11.33
CA SER A 29 -27.15 9.73 -11.70
C SER A 29 -26.29 10.34 -10.59
N ASP A 30 -25.07 9.82 -10.43
CA ASP A 30 -24.09 10.42 -9.52
C ASP A 30 -23.85 11.89 -9.85
N PRO A 31 -23.53 12.71 -8.83
CA PRO A 31 -23.09 14.07 -9.07
C PRO A 31 -21.92 14.13 -10.04
N ILE A 32 -21.94 15.10 -10.96
CA ILE A 32 -20.88 15.30 -11.96
C ILE A 32 -19.69 16.12 -11.44
N ALA A 33 -19.82 16.67 -10.23
CA ALA A 33 -18.81 17.49 -9.56
C ALA A 33 -18.67 17.07 -8.09
N ASP A 34 -17.60 17.52 -7.45
CA ASP A 34 -17.36 17.31 -6.01
C ASP A 34 -18.56 17.83 -5.21
N THR A 35 -19.25 16.94 -4.50
CA THR A 35 -20.53 17.25 -3.86
C THR A 35 -20.57 16.71 -2.43
N PRO A 36 -20.77 17.56 -1.41
CA PRO A 36 -21.08 17.10 -0.06
C PRO A 36 -22.41 16.33 -0.03
N MET A 37 -22.42 15.13 0.56
CA MET A 37 -23.63 14.33 0.68
C MET A 37 -23.63 13.50 1.96
N VAL A 38 -24.80 13.11 2.41
CA VAL A 38 -24.97 12.18 3.53
C VAL A 38 -25.27 10.80 2.96
N VAL A 39 -24.48 9.82 3.36
CA VAL A 39 -24.64 8.41 2.98
C VAL A 39 -24.80 7.54 4.23
N THR A 40 -25.43 6.38 4.08
CA THR A 40 -25.56 5.41 5.17
C THR A 40 -24.45 4.36 5.10
N LEU A 41 -24.12 3.74 6.23
CA LEU A 41 -23.04 2.74 6.33
C LEU A 41 -23.22 1.54 5.39
N ASP A 42 -24.47 1.16 5.11
CA ASP A 42 -24.81 0.07 4.18
C ASP A 42 -24.53 0.42 2.72
N GLN A 43 -24.55 1.72 2.37
CA GLN A 43 -24.20 2.22 1.05
C GLN A 43 -22.68 2.30 0.81
N LEU A 44 -21.87 2.23 1.88
CA LEU A 44 -20.41 2.37 1.82
C LEU A 44 -19.71 1.01 1.81
N ARG A 45 -18.66 0.91 1.03
CA ARG A 45 -17.68 -0.20 1.06
C ARG A 45 -16.28 0.35 1.26
N PRO A 46 -15.39 -0.41 1.90
CA PRO A 46 -13.97 -0.06 1.87
C PRO A 46 -13.45 -0.14 0.43
N TYR A 47 -12.39 0.60 0.13
CA TYR A 47 -11.64 0.39 -1.11
C TYR A 47 -10.91 -0.95 -1.02
N ASP A 48 -11.19 -1.83 -1.94
CA ASP A 48 -10.75 -3.23 -1.96
C ASP A 48 -9.26 -3.41 -2.29
N HIS A 49 -8.64 -2.42 -2.95
CA HIS A 49 -7.20 -2.40 -3.23
C HIS A 49 -6.42 -1.47 -2.27
N ASP A 50 -6.96 -1.20 -1.07
CA ASP A 50 -6.19 -0.48 -0.05
C ASP A 50 -4.92 -1.28 0.28
N PRO A 51 -3.74 -0.67 0.13
CA PRO A 51 -2.48 -1.36 0.43
C PRO A 51 -2.34 -1.80 1.89
N ARG A 52 -3.09 -1.18 2.82
CA ARG A 52 -3.07 -1.56 4.23
C ARG A 52 -3.82 -2.87 4.47
N VAL A 53 -3.08 -3.88 4.87
CA VAL A 53 -3.60 -5.20 5.26
C VAL A 53 -3.66 -5.33 6.78
N THR A 54 -2.69 -4.75 7.48
CA THR A 54 -2.61 -4.81 8.94
C THR A 54 -3.53 -3.80 9.60
N ARG A 55 -3.96 -4.10 10.84
CA ARG A 55 -4.73 -3.15 11.63
C ARG A 55 -3.90 -1.90 11.91
N ASN A 56 -4.51 -0.73 11.74
CA ASN A 56 -3.84 0.53 12.04
C ASN A 56 -3.37 0.55 13.52
N PRO A 57 -2.10 0.80 13.81
CA PRO A 57 -1.61 0.86 15.20
C PRO A 57 -2.38 1.85 16.09
N ALA A 58 -2.80 2.99 15.52
CA ALA A 58 -3.59 4.00 16.22
C ALA A 58 -5.11 3.73 16.23
N TYR A 59 -5.55 2.50 15.91
CA TYR A 59 -6.98 2.19 15.76
C TYR A 59 -7.80 2.53 17.01
N ALA A 60 -7.31 2.16 18.18
CA ALA A 60 -7.99 2.39 19.45
C ALA A 60 -8.13 3.89 19.77
N GLU A 61 -7.08 4.66 19.51
CA GLU A 61 -7.05 6.11 19.71
C GLU A 61 -8.02 6.82 18.74
N ILE A 62 -7.99 6.42 17.46
CA ILE A 62 -8.92 6.94 16.45
C ILE A 62 -10.36 6.60 16.82
N LYS A 63 -10.62 5.37 17.30
CA LYS A 63 -11.96 4.95 17.75
C LYS A 63 -12.46 5.78 18.92
N ALA A 64 -11.61 6.00 19.93
CA ALA A 64 -11.94 6.84 21.07
C ALA A 64 -12.26 8.28 20.62
N SER A 65 -11.42 8.85 19.75
CA SER A 65 -11.64 10.19 19.19
C SER A 65 -12.98 10.30 18.43
N ILE A 66 -13.29 9.33 17.56
CA ILE A 66 -14.54 9.32 16.79
C ILE A 66 -15.75 9.12 17.71
N ARG A 67 -15.64 8.32 18.76
CA ARG A 67 -16.70 8.13 19.74
C ARG A 67 -17.08 9.43 20.44
N GLU A 68 -16.07 10.20 20.86
CA GLU A 68 -16.29 11.44 21.62
C GLU A 68 -16.70 12.63 20.72
N ARG A 69 -15.99 12.84 19.64
CA ARG A 69 -16.12 14.04 18.80
C ARG A 69 -16.83 13.85 17.47
N GLY A 70 -17.04 12.60 17.06
CA GLY A 70 -17.49 12.27 15.71
C GLY A 70 -16.36 12.32 14.68
N LEU A 71 -16.73 12.46 13.41
CA LEU A 71 -15.76 12.62 12.31
C LEU A 71 -15.41 14.10 12.13
N ASP A 72 -14.18 14.49 12.37
CA ASP A 72 -13.70 15.87 12.17
C ASP A 72 -13.67 16.25 10.67
N ALA A 73 -13.43 15.29 9.79
CA ALA A 73 -13.36 15.53 8.35
C ALA A 73 -14.19 14.50 7.58
N PRO A 74 -15.06 14.94 6.67
CA PRO A 74 -15.84 14.06 5.80
C PRO A 74 -14.90 13.17 4.96
N PRO A 75 -15.10 11.84 4.93
CA PRO A 75 -14.34 10.97 4.05
C PRO A 75 -14.70 11.26 2.59
N ALA A 76 -13.68 11.23 1.72
CA ALA A 76 -13.93 11.29 0.29
C ALA A 76 -14.43 9.92 -0.19
N ILE A 77 -15.54 9.93 -0.92
CA ILE A 77 -16.15 8.74 -1.49
C ILE A 77 -16.31 8.89 -3.00
N THR A 78 -16.39 7.78 -3.68
CA THR A 78 -16.66 7.72 -5.12
C THR A 78 -17.50 6.47 -5.43
N ARG A 79 -17.96 6.32 -6.67
CA ARG A 79 -18.65 5.11 -7.11
C ARG A 79 -18.11 4.69 -8.47
N ARG A 80 -17.73 3.41 -8.58
CA ARG A 80 -17.34 2.83 -9.86
C ARG A 80 -18.53 2.80 -10.81
N PRO A 81 -18.34 3.00 -12.11
CA PRO A 81 -19.41 2.88 -13.09
C PRO A 81 -20.12 1.51 -13.01
N GLY A 82 -21.43 1.53 -12.89
CA GLY A 82 -22.23 0.30 -12.79
C GLY A 82 -22.32 -0.34 -11.41
N GLU A 83 -21.57 0.13 -10.43
CA GLU A 83 -21.62 -0.40 -9.06
C GLU A 83 -22.75 0.25 -8.23
N ALA A 84 -23.31 -0.53 -7.30
CA ALA A 84 -24.40 -0.05 -6.44
C ALA A 84 -23.90 0.73 -5.22
N HIS A 85 -22.67 0.46 -4.76
CA HIS A 85 -22.12 1.00 -3.52
C HIS A 85 -21.07 2.07 -3.79
N TYR A 86 -21.01 3.03 -2.87
CA TYR A 86 -19.88 3.95 -2.81
C TYR A 86 -18.67 3.27 -2.16
N ILE A 87 -17.49 3.66 -2.57
CA ILE A 87 -16.21 3.22 -1.98
C ILE A 87 -15.45 4.42 -1.43
N ILE A 88 -14.61 4.17 -0.43
CA ILE A 88 -13.66 5.16 0.07
C ILE A 88 -12.62 5.45 -1.02
N ARG A 89 -12.40 6.72 -1.33
CA ARG A 89 -11.54 7.10 -2.46
C ARG A 89 -10.06 7.28 -2.08
N ASN A 90 -9.78 8.00 -0.99
CA ASN A 90 -8.40 8.32 -0.57
C ASN A 90 -8.33 8.14 0.93
N GLY A 91 -7.79 7.05 1.42
CA GLY A 91 -7.70 6.77 2.85
C GLY A 91 -9.03 6.90 3.61
N GLY A 92 -9.19 6.17 4.69
CA GLY A 92 -10.41 6.20 5.50
C GLY A 92 -11.08 4.85 5.71
N ASN A 93 -10.54 3.76 5.15
CA ASN A 93 -11.02 2.40 5.42
C ASN A 93 -11.00 2.09 6.93
N THR A 94 -9.96 2.54 7.65
CA THR A 94 -9.90 2.43 9.12
C THR A 94 -11.06 3.17 9.79
N ARG A 95 -11.37 4.40 9.35
CA ARG A 95 -12.49 5.18 9.90
C ARG A 95 -13.83 4.52 9.60
N LEU A 96 -14.01 3.98 8.40
CA LEU A 96 -15.21 3.22 8.04
C LEU A 96 -15.39 1.96 8.90
N ALA A 97 -14.32 1.22 9.15
CA ALA A 97 -14.35 0.06 10.05
C ALA A 97 -14.73 0.46 11.47
N ILE A 98 -14.17 1.55 12.00
CA ILE A 98 -14.50 2.12 13.31
C ILE A 98 -15.96 2.54 13.40
N LEU A 99 -16.49 3.22 12.39
CA LEU A 99 -17.90 3.64 12.37
C LEU A 99 -18.85 2.45 12.40
N ARG A 100 -18.53 1.37 11.67
CA ARG A 100 -19.33 0.13 11.70
C ARG A 100 -19.30 -0.52 13.08
N GLU A 101 -18.14 -0.54 13.74
CA GLU A 101 -17.99 -1.07 15.09
C GLU A 101 -18.79 -0.22 16.09
N LEU A 102 -18.65 1.12 16.06
CA LEU A 102 -19.39 2.03 16.93
C LEU A 102 -20.91 1.94 16.70
N TRP A 103 -21.36 1.85 15.45
CA TRP A 103 -22.77 1.61 15.15
C TRP A 103 -23.26 0.28 15.69
N SER A 104 -22.46 -0.77 15.58
CA SER A 104 -22.80 -2.08 16.15
C SER A 104 -22.96 -2.03 17.68
N GLU A 105 -22.10 -1.28 18.37
CA GLU A 105 -22.08 -1.15 19.83
C GLU A 105 -23.19 -0.25 20.37
N THR A 106 -23.44 0.90 19.71
CA THR A 106 -24.25 1.99 20.29
C THR A 106 -25.62 2.18 19.63
N LYS A 107 -25.73 1.82 18.35
CA LYS A 107 -26.89 2.10 17.49
C LYS A 107 -27.21 3.60 17.35
N GLU A 108 -26.24 4.49 17.61
CA GLU A 108 -26.41 5.92 17.46
C GLU A 108 -26.38 6.34 15.98
N GLU A 109 -27.42 7.05 15.51
CA GLU A 109 -27.58 7.51 14.12
C GLU A 109 -26.38 8.29 13.58
N ARG A 110 -25.63 9.00 14.43
CA ARG A 110 -24.44 9.75 14.03
C ARG A 110 -23.32 8.86 13.49
N PHE A 111 -23.30 7.57 13.82
CA PHE A 111 -22.36 6.60 13.29
C PHE A 111 -22.89 5.86 12.05
N PHE A 112 -24.20 5.95 11.78
CA PHE A 112 -24.83 5.31 10.64
C PHE A 112 -24.97 6.26 9.44
N ARG A 113 -25.38 7.53 9.68
CA ARG A 113 -25.50 8.57 8.66
C ARG A 113 -24.25 9.44 8.66
N ILE A 114 -23.48 9.35 7.60
CA ILE A 114 -22.14 9.92 7.54
C ILE A 114 -22.11 11.02 6.48
N ALA A 115 -21.69 12.21 6.88
CA ALA A 115 -21.37 13.27 5.94
C ALA A 115 -20.09 12.88 5.18
N CYS A 116 -20.16 12.89 3.84
CA CYS A 116 -19.08 12.52 2.95
C CYS A 116 -18.91 13.58 1.85
N LEU A 117 -17.72 13.62 1.25
CA LEU A 117 -17.49 14.37 0.02
C LEU A 117 -17.46 13.39 -1.15
N PHE A 118 -18.52 13.38 -1.95
CA PHE A 118 -18.52 12.62 -3.19
C PHE A 118 -17.60 13.27 -4.22
N ARG A 119 -16.79 12.45 -4.87
CA ARG A 119 -15.94 12.83 -6.00
C ARG A 119 -16.24 11.91 -7.18
N PRO A 120 -16.51 12.45 -8.38
CA PRO A 120 -16.78 11.65 -9.56
C PRO A 120 -15.66 10.67 -9.86
N TRP A 121 -16.03 9.49 -10.37
CA TRP A 121 -15.06 8.49 -10.81
C TRP A 121 -14.34 9.00 -12.07
N PRO A 122 -13.02 9.17 -12.05
CA PRO A 122 -12.27 9.62 -13.23
C PRO A 122 -12.07 8.48 -14.23
N ALA A 123 -11.68 8.82 -15.46
CA ALA A 123 -11.41 7.84 -16.52
C ALA A 123 -10.38 6.78 -16.10
N ARG A 124 -9.37 7.16 -15.29
CA ARG A 124 -8.33 6.27 -14.73
C ARG A 124 -8.60 5.96 -13.26
N GLY A 125 -9.85 5.67 -12.92
CA GLY A 125 -10.34 5.65 -11.55
C GLY A 125 -9.58 4.75 -10.60
N GLU A 126 -9.24 3.52 -10.99
CA GLU A 126 -8.49 2.59 -10.13
C GLU A 126 -7.07 3.10 -9.82
N ILE A 127 -6.39 3.63 -10.83
CA ILE A 127 -5.03 4.18 -10.67
C ILE A 127 -5.08 5.39 -9.72
N VAL A 128 -6.03 6.31 -9.95
CA VAL A 128 -6.18 7.52 -9.12
C VAL A 128 -6.57 7.16 -7.68
N ALA A 129 -7.45 6.18 -7.48
CA ALA A 129 -7.83 5.73 -6.16
C ALA A 129 -6.64 5.08 -5.42
N LEU A 130 -5.95 4.14 -6.06
CA LEU A 130 -4.82 3.43 -5.45
C LEU A 130 -3.65 4.37 -5.13
N THR A 131 -3.24 5.22 -6.08
CA THR A 131 -2.15 6.19 -5.84
C THR A 131 -2.53 7.21 -4.76
N GLY A 132 -3.81 7.59 -4.69
CA GLY A 132 -4.34 8.43 -3.62
C GLY A 132 -4.27 7.74 -2.24
N HIS A 133 -4.61 6.45 -2.14
CA HIS A 133 -4.46 5.67 -0.92
C HIS A 133 -2.98 5.52 -0.50
N LEU A 134 -2.09 5.25 -1.45
CA LEU A 134 -0.66 5.17 -1.19
C LEU A 134 -0.11 6.49 -0.66
N ALA A 135 -0.41 7.61 -1.32
CA ALA A 135 0.06 8.93 -0.91
C ALA A 135 -0.48 9.35 0.48
N GLU A 136 -1.77 9.13 0.74
CA GLU A 136 -2.38 9.46 2.03
C GLU A 136 -1.77 8.63 3.18
N ASN A 137 -1.58 7.33 2.96
CA ASN A 137 -0.96 6.45 3.95
C ASN A 137 0.52 6.79 4.18
N GLU A 138 1.26 7.19 3.14
CA GLU A 138 2.66 7.66 3.27
C GLU A 138 2.77 8.91 4.16
N LEU A 139 1.91 9.90 3.90
CA LEU A 139 1.88 11.15 4.70
C LEU A 139 1.55 10.89 6.17
N ARG A 140 0.77 9.86 6.46
CA ARG A 140 0.38 9.48 7.82
C ARG A 140 1.32 8.45 8.46
N GLY A 141 2.39 8.03 7.78
CA GLY A 141 3.38 7.08 8.29
C GLY A 141 2.82 5.70 8.60
N GLY A 142 1.81 5.24 7.87
CA GLY A 142 0.96 4.14 8.29
C GLY A 142 1.12 2.82 7.56
N LEU A 143 1.94 2.68 6.51
CA LEU A 143 2.18 1.40 5.82
C LEU A 143 3.48 0.77 6.27
N THR A 144 3.46 -0.55 6.45
CA THR A 144 4.70 -1.33 6.53
C THR A 144 5.41 -1.33 5.17
N PHE A 145 6.69 -1.70 5.16
CA PHE A 145 7.46 -1.79 3.91
C PHE A 145 6.79 -2.73 2.90
N ILE A 146 6.29 -3.87 3.35
CA ILE A 146 5.66 -4.86 2.47
C ILE A 146 4.28 -4.41 1.97
N GLU A 147 3.47 -3.76 2.77
CA GLU A 147 2.20 -3.21 2.33
C GLU A 147 2.39 -2.16 1.23
N ARG A 148 3.40 -1.30 1.41
CA ARG A 148 3.80 -0.34 0.37
C ARG A 148 4.26 -1.04 -0.90
N ALA A 149 5.08 -2.09 -0.78
CA ALA A 149 5.57 -2.87 -1.91
C ALA A 149 4.43 -3.52 -2.70
N LEU A 150 3.47 -4.14 -2.01
CA LEU A 150 2.29 -4.74 -2.62
C LEU A 150 1.39 -3.70 -3.30
N GLY A 151 1.23 -2.53 -2.69
CA GLY A 151 0.48 -1.43 -3.31
C GLY A 151 1.12 -0.92 -4.61
N ILE A 152 2.45 -0.86 -4.67
CA ILE A 152 3.19 -0.48 -5.89
C ILE A 152 3.09 -1.57 -6.96
N GLU A 153 3.14 -2.85 -6.57
CA GLU A 153 2.95 -3.95 -7.51
C GLU A 153 1.52 -3.96 -8.08
N LYS A 154 0.52 -3.66 -7.25
CA LYS A 154 -0.86 -3.49 -7.71
C LYS A 154 -1.02 -2.29 -8.65
N ALA A 155 -0.33 -1.19 -8.40
CA ALA A 155 -0.30 -0.06 -9.33
C ALA A 155 0.33 -0.45 -10.67
N ARG A 156 1.39 -1.28 -10.67
CA ARG A 156 1.98 -1.83 -11.89
C ARG A 156 0.94 -2.58 -12.71
N GLU A 157 0.20 -3.49 -12.09
CA GLU A 157 -0.86 -4.25 -12.76
C GLU A 157 -1.88 -3.34 -13.46
N PHE A 158 -2.33 -2.29 -12.79
CA PHE A 158 -3.28 -1.34 -13.37
C PHE A 158 -2.68 -0.54 -14.54
N TYR A 159 -1.43 -0.11 -14.44
CA TYR A 159 -0.75 0.56 -15.55
C TYR A 159 -0.51 -0.38 -16.75
N GLU A 160 -0.21 -1.65 -16.50
CA GLU A 160 -0.02 -2.65 -17.54
C GLU A 160 -1.35 -2.98 -18.23
N GLN A 161 -2.45 -3.08 -17.48
CA GLN A 161 -3.79 -3.21 -18.03
C GLN A 161 -4.18 -2.01 -18.88
N GLU A 162 -3.87 -0.78 -18.44
CA GLU A 162 -4.14 0.45 -19.20
C GLU A 162 -3.36 0.52 -20.50
N SER A 163 -2.09 0.12 -20.49
CA SER A 163 -1.20 0.24 -21.66
C SER A 163 -1.17 -1.01 -22.55
N GLY A 164 -1.66 -2.15 -22.05
CA GLY A 164 -1.56 -3.45 -22.74
C GLY A 164 -0.13 -3.99 -22.86
N GLN A 165 0.83 -3.45 -22.08
CA GLN A 165 2.24 -3.81 -22.15
C GLN A 165 2.87 -3.91 -20.76
N ALA A 166 3.82 -4.84 -20.61
CA ALA A 166 4.62 -4.96 -19.39
C ALA A 166 5.49 -3.71 -19.20
N LEU A 167 5.58 -3.24 -17.95
CA LEU A 167 6.31 -2.03 -17.61
C LEU A 167 7.70 -2.32 -17.04
N SER A 168 8.69 -1.58 -17.51
CA SER A 168 9.99 -1.52 -16.83
C SER A 168 9.86 -0.80 -15.49
N GLN A 169 10.78 -1.06 -14.56
CA GLN A 169 10.79 -0.37 -13.25
C GLN A 169 10.96 1.15 -13.39
N SER A 170 11.73 1.60 -14.38
CA SER A 170 11.92 3.03 -14.67
C SER A 170 10.63 3.68 -15.18
N GLU A 171 9.89 2.99 -16.06
CA GLU A 171 8.62 3.49 -16.56
C GLU A 171 7.55 3.50 -15.45
N LEU A 172 7.52 2.48 -14.58
CA LEU A 172 6.65 2.47 -13.40
C LEU A 172 6.95 3.67 -12.47
N ALA A 173 8.23 3.94 -12.17
CA ALA A 173 8.63 5.09 -11.37
C ALA A 173 8.17 6.42 -11.99
N ARG A 174 8.29 6.56 -13.32
CA ARG A 174 7.85 7.74 -14.06
C ARG A 174 6.33 7.94 -13.97
N ARG A 175 5.54 6.88 -14.16
CA ARG A 175 4.06 6.92 -14.08
C ARG A 175 3.57 7.22 -12.67
N LEU A 176 4.12 6.57 -11.66
CA LEU A 176 3.80 6.85 -10.25
C LEU A 176 4.08 8.31 -9.90
N THR A 177 5.21 8.87 -10.37
CA THR A 177 5.54 10.28 -10.18
C THR A 177 4.54 11.20 -10.87
N ALA A 178 4.12 10.89 -12.09
CA ALA A 178 3.14 11.67 -12.84
C ALA A 178 1.76 11.66 -12.16
N ASP A 179 1.40 10.57 -11.48
CA ASP A 179 0.13 10.44 -10.75
C ASP A 179 0.25 10.89 -9.27
N GLY A 180 1.33 11.62 -8.91
CA GLY A 180 1.47 12.26 -7.59
C GLY A 180 2.02 11.35 -6.48
N TYR A 181 2.56 10.18 -6.82
CA TYR A 181 3.21 9.28 -5.87
C TYR A 181 4.65 8.96 -6.29
N PRO A 182 5.61 9.87 -6.07
CA PRO A 182 6.98 9.69 -6.51
C PRO A 182 7.70 8.58 -5.73
N VAL A 183 8.18 7.56 -6.44
CA VAL A 183 8.98 6.47 -5.88
C VAL A 183 10.23 6.27 -6.75
N PRO A 184 11.44 6.35 -6.18
CA PRO A 184 12.67 6.09 -6.93
C PRO A 184 12.70 4.64 -7.48
N GLN A 185 13.22 4.46 -8.69
CA GLN A 185 13.33 3.14 -9.34
C GLN A 185 14.12 2.14 -8.47
N SER A 186 15.16 2.59 -7.77
CA SER A 186 15.93 1.75 -6.84
C SER A 186 15.09 1.21 -5.67
N HIS A 187 14.07 1.97 -5.21
CA HIS A 187 13.13 1.50 -4.18
C HIS A 187 12.16 0.47 -4.75
N ILE A 188 11.66 0.70 -5.97
CA ILE A 188 10.77 -0.26 -6.66
C ILE A 188 11.49 -1.61 -6.85
N SER A 189 12.77 -1.59 -7.24
CA SER A 189 13.56 -2.82 -7.37
C SER A 189 13.64 -3.61 -6.06
N ARG A 190 13.92 -2.94 -4.94
CA ARG A 190 13.99 -3.59 -3.60
C ARG A 190 12.63 -4.12 -3.14
N MET A 191 11.57 -3.38 -3.40
CA MET A 191 10.21 -3.80 -3.09
C MET A 191 9.81 -5.04 -3.89
N ASN A 192 10.15 -5.07 -5.17
CA ASN A 192 9.93 -6.24 -6.02
C ASN A 192 10.72 -7.47 -5.50
N ASP A 193 12.01 -7.28 -5.14
CA ASP A 193 12.81 -8.36 -4.54
C ASP A 193 12.18 -8.88 -3.24
N ALA A 194 11.63 -7.98 -2.40
CA ALA A 194 10.98 -8.38 -1.15
C ALA A 194 9.68 -9.16 -1.40
N VAL A 195 8.83 -8.70 -2.31
CA VAL A 195 7.59 -9.40 -2.67
C VAL A 195 7.89 -10.78 -3.25
N ARG A 196 8.91 -10.87 -4.11
CA ARG A 196 9.23 -12.10 -4.81
C ARG A 196 9.93 -13.14 -3.94
N TYR A 197 10.88 -12.72 -3.09
CA TYR A 197 11.80 -13.64 -2.42
C TYR A 197 11.61 -13.72 -0.90
N LEU A 198 11.11 -12.65 -0.26
CA LEU A 198 10.96 -12.62 1.20
C LEU A 198 9.53 -12.89 1.65
N LEU A 199 8.55 -12.32 0.96
CA LEU A 199 7.14 -12.45 1.36
C LEU A 199 6.66 -13.91 1.42
N PRO A 200 7.04 -14.82 0.52
CA PRO A 200 6.63 -16.22 0.62
C PRO A 200 7.21 -16.94 1.85
N ALA A 201 8.35 -16.50 2.38
CA ALA A 201 9.08 -17.17 3.45
C ALA A 201 8.84 -16.52 4.84
N ILE A 202 8.77 -15.18 4.92
CA ILE A 202 8.69 -14.44 6.19
C ILE A 202 7.53 -13.42 6.24
N PRO A 203 6.30 -13.83 5.92
CA PRO A 203 5.16 -12.91 5.93
C PRO A 203 4.91 -12.29 7.31
N THR A 204 5.01 -13.05 8.41
CA THR A 204 4.76 -12.56 9.76
C THR A 204 5.72 -11.43 10.14
N LEU A 205 7.02 -11.61 9.88
CA LEU A 205 8.04 -10.59 10.12
C LEU A 205 7.80 -9.33 9.25
N LEU A 206 7.49 -9.50 7.98
CA LEU A 206 7.27 -8.38 7.05
C LEU A 206 6.04 -7.56 7.44
N TYR A 207 4.91 -8.21 7.73
CA TYR A 207 3.70 -7.52 8.19
C TYR A 207 3.85 -7.00 9.64
N GLY A 208 4.68 -7.63 10.45
CA GLY A 208 5.07 -7.16 11.78
C GLY A 208 5.92 -5.88 11.76
N GLY A 209 6.33 -5.41 10.58
CA GLY A 209 7.03 -4.14 10.42
C GLY A 209 8.53 -4.26 10.22
N LEU A 210 9.01 -5.38 9.65
CA LEU A 210 10.41 -5.52 9.26
C LEU A 210 10.84 -4.33 8.39
N GLY A 211 11.79 -3.55 8.90
CA GLY A 211 12.17 -2.28 8.32
C GLY A 211 13.00 -2.40 7.05
N ARG A 212 13.04 -1.33 6.25
CA ARG A 212 13.77 -1.25 4.99
C ARG A 212 15.22 -1.73 5.11
N HIS A 213 15.94 -1.34 6.17
CA HIS A 213 17.34 -1.72 6.35
C HIS A 213 17.54 -3.24 6.47
N GLN A 214 16.62 -3.91 7.17
CA GLN A 214 16.67 -5.37 7.33
C GLN A 214 16.34 -6.06 6.01
N VAL A 215 15.34 -5.57 5.28
CA VAL A 215 15.00 -6.06 3.93
C VAL A 215 16.16 -5.87 2.96
N ASP A 216 16.78 -4.69 2.93
CA ASP A 216 17.96 -4.41 2.09
C ASP A 216 19.12 -5.37 2.42
N ARG A 217 19.33 -5.64 3.71
CA ARG A 217 20.39 -6.55 4.16
C ARG A 217 20.13 -8.00 3.72
N LEU A 218 18.89 -8.48 3.86
CA LEU A 218 18.49 -9.80 3.37
C LEU A 218 18.62 -9.92 1.84
N ALA A 219 18.25 -8.87 1.10
CA ALA A 219 18.36 -8.85 -0.34
C ALA A 219 19.84 -8.92 -0.82
N VAL A 220 20.73 -8.21 -0.13
CA VAL A 220 22.18 -8.25 -0.41
C VAL A 220 22.75 -9.63 -0.07
N LEU A 221 22.41 -10.17 1.10
CA LEU A 221 22.80 -11.51 1.53
C LEU A 221 22.37 -12.57 0.51
N ARG A 222 21.07 -12.55 0.12
CA ARG A 222 20.53 -13.49 -0.87
C ARG A 222 21.36 -13.50 -2.15
N LYS A 223 21.61 -12.31 -2.72
CA LYS A 223 22.38 -12.18 -3.96
C LYS A 223 23.83 -12.65 -3.82
N ALA A 224 24.45 -12.40 -2.67
CA ALA A 224 25.82 -12.85 -2.41
C ALA A 224 25.90 -14.38 -2.29
N CYS A 225 24.96 -14.97 -1.53
CA CYS A 225 24.87 -16.43 -1.37
C CYS A 225 24.51 -17.12 -2.69
N GLU A 226 23.55 -16.59 -3.47
CA GLU A 226 23.16 -17.13 -4.77
C GLU A 226 24.33 -17.21 -5.74
N ARG A 227 25.12 -16.14 -5.87
CA ARG A 227 26.32 -16.12 -6.72
C ARG A 227 27.39 -17.11 -6.26
N THR A 228 27.58 -17.24 -4.95
CA THR A 228 28.52 -18.21 -4.39
C THR A 228 28.04 -19.63 -4.62
N TRP A 229 26.74 -19.88 -4.43
CA TRP A 229 26.11 -21.15 -4.75
C TRP A 229 26.28 -21.54 -6.22
N GLU A 230 25.87 -20.68 -7.15
CA GLU A 230 25.98 -20.93 -8.59
C GLU A 230 27.40 -21.30 -9.01
N ARG A 231 28.39 -20.60 -8.47
CA ARG A 231 29.82 -20.85 -8.76
C ARG A 231 30.32 -22.19 -8.19
N ARG A 232 29.85 -22.54 -6.97
CA ARG A 232 30.32 -23.76 -6.28
C ARG A 232 29.54 -25.01 -6.69
N ALA A 233 28.25 -24.84 -7.07
CA ALA A 233 27.44 -25.92 -7.59
C ALA A 233 27.70 -26.27 -9.05
N LEU A 234 28.51 -25.46 -9.76
CA LEU A 234 28.79 -25.69 -11.16
C LEU A 234 29.44 -27.08 -11.39
N GLY A 235 28.76 -27.91 -12.20
CA GLY A 235 29.23 -29.28 -12.50
C GLY A 235 28.94 -30.29 -11.38
N ARG A 236 28.22 -29.95 -10.35
CA ARG A 236 27.80 -30.83 -9.24
C ARG A 236 26.30 -31.10 -9.30
N THR A 237 25.87 -32.26 -8.85
CA THR A 237 24.46 -32.55 -8.63
C THR A 237 24.15 -32.25 -7.16
N VAL A 238 23.47 -31.15 -6.89
CA VAL A 238 23.05 -30.78 -5.54
C VAL A 238 21.57 -31.14 -5.37
N ALA A 239 21.20 -31.63 -4.20
CA ALA A 239 19.84 -32.17 -3.94
C ALA A 239 18.76 -31.10 -3.95
N VAL A 240 19.09 -29.86 -3.65
CA VAL A 240 18.16 -28.72 -3.49
C VAL A 240 18.70 -27.54 -4.30
N ASP A 241 17.83 -26.75 -4.90
CA ASP A 241 18.22 -25.47 -5.51
C ASP A 241 18.36 -24.34 -4.46
N PHE A 242 19.07 -23.28 -4.83
CA PHE A 242 19.32 -22.16 -3.91
C PHE A 242 18.04 -21.44 -3.47
N ALA A 243 17.05 -21.32 -4.35
CA ALA A 243 15.81 -20.61 -4.03
C ALA A 243 15.02 -21.35 -2.94
N THR A 244 14.94 -22.68 -3.04
CA THR A 244 14.33 -23.54 -2.02
C THR A 244 15.09 -23.46 -0.70
N LEU A 245 16.42 -23.63 -0.74
CA LEU A 245 17.26 -23.50 0.45
C LEU A 245 17.06 -22.16 1.17
N PHE A 246 17.07 -21.07 0.42
CA PHE A 246 16.89 -19.72 1.00
C PHE A 246 15.54 -19.55 1.65
N GLN A 247 14.44 -20.05 1.02
CA GLN A 247 13.11 -20.00 1.58
C GLN A 247 12.97 -20.86 2.84
N ASP A 248 13.51 -22.07 2.83
CA ASP A 248 13.45 -22.99 3.97
C ASP A 248 14.18 -22.42 5.20
N VAL A 249 15.37 -21.83 5.00
CA VAL A 249 16.09 -21.15 6.09
C VAL A 249 15.29 -19.98 6.64
N LEU A 250 14.75 -19.11 5.77
CA LEU A 250 13.97 -17.95 6.22
C LEU A 250 12.70 -18.36 6.97
N THR A 251 11.98 -19.36 6.49
CA THR A 251 10.71 -19.80 7.10
C THR A 251 10.86 -20.20 8.58
N GLN A 252 12.02 -20.70 8.98
CA GLN A 252 12.31 -21.02 10.37
C GLN A 252 12.21 -19.79 11.28
N PHE A 253 12.65 -18.63 10.79
CA PHE A 253 12.62 -17.36 11.53
C PHE A 253 11.24 -16.71 11.57
N ASP A 254 10.33 -17.03 10.63
CA ASP A 254 8.97 -16.50 10.64
C ASP A 254 8.10 -17.11 11.75
N THR A 255 8.44 -18.35 12.16
CA THR A 255 7.77 -19.04 13.26
C THR A 255 8.21 -18.54 14.65
N GLN A 256 9.39 -17.92 14.73
CA GLN A 256 9.98 -17.37 15.96
C GLN A 256 10.51 -15.94 15.72
N PRO A 257 9.62 -14.95 15.55
CA PRO A 257 10.01 -13.58 15.17
C PRO A 257 11.01 -12.91 16.13
N ASP A 258 10.94 -13.23 17.42
CA ASP A 258 11.84 -12.68 18.45
C ASP A 258 13.31 -13.13 18.26
N ASP A 259 13.51 -14.25 17.60
CA ASP A 259 14.83 -14.81 17.33
C ASP A 259 15.45 -14.28 16.02
N PHE A 260 14.70 -13.50 15.26
CA PHE A 260 15.15 -13.01 13.97
C PHE A 260 16.28 -11.97 14.09
N SER A 261 17.39 -12.25 13.42
CA SER A 261 18.38 -11.26 13.05
C SER A 261 18.99 -11.58 11.68
N PRO A 262 19.34 -10.59 10.86
CA PRO A 262 19.99 -10.85 9.57
C PRO A 262 21.31 -11.64 9.71
N GLN A 263 22.00 -11.50 10.84
CA GLN A 263 23.23 -12.25 11.11
C GLN A 263 22.95 -13.73 11.33
N ARG A 264 21.93 -14.07 12.16
CA ARG A 264 21.52 -15.47 12.38
C ARG A 264 21.05 -16.14 11.11
N VAL A 265 20.31 -15.40 10.26
CA VAL A 265 19.92 -15.88 8.92
C VAL A 265 21.15 -16.16 8.07
N GLN A 266 22.17 -15.30 8.09
CA GLN A 266 23.44 -15.51 7.38
C GLN A 266 24.16 -16.76 7.89
N ASP A 267 24.30 -16.91 9.21
CA ASP A 267 25.01 -18.02 9.81
C ASP A 267 24.35 -19.36 9.47
N GLU A 268 23.00 -19.41 9.55
CA GLU A 268 22.22 -20.61 9.19
C GLU A 268 22.33 -20.94 7.71
N LEU A 269 22.19 -19.93 6.84
CA LEU A 269 22.26 -20.11 5.40
C LEU A 269 23.65 -20.60 4.96
N VAL A 270 24.71 -20.01 5.52
CA VAL A 270 26.11 -20.44 5.24
C VAL A 270 26.35 -21.85 5.74
N GLY A 271 25.83 -22.21 6.92
CA GLY A 271 25.93 -23.56 7.48
C GLY A 271 25.29 -24.61 6.55
N GLN A 272 24.06 -24.40 6.14
CA GLN A 272 23.38 -25.32 5.23
C GLN A 272 24.02 -25.36 3.82
N MET A 273 24.51 -24.22 3.32
CA MET A 273 25.30 -24.19 2.08
C MET A 273 26.58 -25.00 2.20
N ALA A 274 27.28 -24.93 3.33
CA ALA A 274 28.51 -25.69 3.59
C ALA A 274 28.27 -27.20 3.54
N GLU A 275 27.20 -27.66 4.17
CA GLU A 275 26.80 -29.07 4.16
C GLU A 275 26.44 -29.55 2.73
N LEU A 276 25.56 -28.82 2.04
CA LEU A 276 25.07 -29.21 0.71
C LEU A 276 26.15 -29.15 -0.39
N LEU A 277 27.10 -28.23 -0.27
CA LEU A 277 28.21 -28.05 -1.22
C LEU A 277 29.47 -28.80 -0.82
N GLU A 278 29.47 -29.52 0.31
CA GLU A 278 30.66 -30.17 0.87
C GLU A 278 31.85 -29.20 0.93
N ALA A 279 31.64 -28.01 1.45
CA ALA A 279 32.62 -26.94 1.50
C ALA A 279 32.88 -26.51 2.96
N ASP A 280 34.08 -25.97 3.18
CA ASP A 280 34.43 -25.42 4.49
C ASP A 280 33.61 -24.14 4.79
N TYR A 281 33.02 -24.06 5.99
CA TYR A 281 32.19 -22.96 6.45
C TYR A 281 32.95 -21.61 6.39
N ASP A 282 34.16 -21.55 6.94
CA ASP A 282 34.93 -20.30 7.03
C ASP A 282 35.30 -19.78 5.63
N THR A 283 35.60 -20.68 4.72
CA THR A 283 35.86 -20.35 3.33
C THR A 283 34.64 -19.77 2.64
N LEU A 284 33.47 -20.39 2.83
CA LEU A 284 32.20 -19.88 2.28
C LEU A 284 31.82 -18.54 2.89
N ALA A 285 31.93 -18.39 4.20
CA ALA A 285 31.64 -17.14 4.91
C ALA A 285 32.50 -15.98 4.38
N LEU A 286 33.80 -16.21 4.15
CA LEU A 286 34.69 -15.20 3.56
C LEU A 286 34.26 -14.82 2.12
N GLU A 287 33.96 -15.81 1.28
CA GLU A 287 33.53 -15.56 -0.11
C GLU A 287 32.24 -14.78 -0.17
N ILE A 288 31.26 -15.07 0.72
CA ILE A 288 29.97 -14.39 0.80
C ILE A 288 30.19 -12.95 1.29
N ASN A 289 30.99 -12.73 2.34
CA ASN A 289 31.31 -11.40 2.85
C ASN A 289 32.01 -10.52 1.80
N ASP A 290 32.92 -11.08 1.03
CA ASP A 290 33.55 -10.39 -0.09
C ASP A 290 32.56 -10.03 -1.19
N SER A 291 31.65 -10.96 -1.51
CA SER A 291 30.58 -10.74 -2.49
C SER A 291 29.59 -9.65 -2.02
N GLU A 292 29.21 -9.65 -0.73
CA GLU A 292 28.39 -8.60 -0.13
C GLU A 292 29.05 -7.22 -0.19
N SER A 293 30.34 -7.16 0.16
CA SER A 293 31.10 -5.90 0.16
C SER A 293 31.17 -5.29 -1.24
N ARG A 294 31.40 -6.10 -2.26
CA ARG A 294 31.35 -5.68 -3.66
C ARG A 294 29.97 -5.23 -4.08
N GLN A 295 28.92 -5.95 -3.66
CA GLN A 295 27.53 -5.59 -3.95
C GLN A 295 27.14 -4.25 -3.32
N ARG A 296 27.53 -4.01 -2.07
CA ARG A 296 27.29 -2.73 -1.37
C ARG A 296 28.03 -1.58 -2.07
N ALA A 297 29.26 -1.80 -2.50
CA ALA A 297 30.03 -0.79 -3.24
C ALA A 297 29.36 -0.40 -4.57
N LEU A 298 28.73 -1.35 -5.27
CA LEU A 298 28.01 -1.11 -6.51
C LEU A 298 26.64 -0.43 -6.32
N THR A 299 26.01 -0.60 -5.16
CA THR A 299 24.68 -0.06 -4.86
C THR A 299 24.71 1.24 -4.06
N SER A 300 25.88 1.62 -3.49
CA SER A 300 26.06 2.92 -2.85
C SER A 300 26.04 4.02 -3.92
N GLU A 301 25.12 4.95 -3.83
CA GLU A 301 25.14 6.19 -4.61
C GLU A 301 26.49 6.90 -4.40
N PRO A 302 27.12 7.43 -5.46
CA PRO A 302 28.33 8.24 -5.28
C PRO A 302 27.97 9.42 -4.38
N ALA A 303 28.74 9.59 -3.29
CA ALA A 303 28.56 10.74 -2.39
C ALA A 303 28.57 12.02 -3.22
N ALA A 304 27.53 12.86 -3.05
CA ALA A 304 27.49 14.15 -3.69
C ALA A 304 28.81 14.90 -3.39
N PRO A 305 29.46 15.52 -4.39
CA PRO A 305 30.72 16.23 -4.16
C PRO A 305 30.48 17.28 -3.08
N THR A 306 31.26 17.19 -2.00
CA THR A 306 31.25 18.19 -0.93
C THR A 306 31.55 19.56 -1.59
N PRO A 307 30.69 20.59 -1.40
CA PRO A 307 30.97 21.91 -1.97
C PRO A 307 32.33 22.36 -1.44
N ALA A 308 33.25 22.66 -2.36
CA ALA A 308 34.56 23.19 -2.04
C ALA A 308 34.37 24.45 -1.18
N ALA A 309 35.01 24.47 0.00
CA ALA A 309 34.99 25.62 0.87
C ALA A 309 35.43 26.88 0.09
N ALA A 310 34.58 27.90 0.06
CA ALA A 310 34.92 29.16 -0.56
C ALA A 310 36.18 29.70 0.04
N PRO A 311 37.14 30.24 -0.75
CA PRO A 311 38.36 30.82 -0.21
C PRO A 311 38.02 32.00 0.71
N VAL A 312 38.50 31.93 1.95
CA VAL A 312 38.41 33.03 2.91
C VAL A 312 39.29 34.17 2.38
N VAL A 313 38.67 35.24 1.92
CA VAL A 313 39.39 36.47 1.59
C VAL A 313 39.81 37.14 2.90
N PRO A 314 41.12 37.36 3.14
CA PRO A 314 41.55 38.10 4.35
C PRO A 314 41.12 39.55 4.21
N ALA A 315 40.51 40.10 5.27
CA ALA A 315 40.21 41.53 5.38
C ALA A 315 41.53 42.32 5.37
N ALA A 316 41.67 43.29 4.49
CA ALA A 316 42.76 44.23 4.46
C ALA A 316 42.70 45.20 5.64
N PRO A 317 43.85 45.78 6.10
CA PRO A 317 43.98 46.58 7.33
C PRO A 317 43.30 47.94 7.30
#